data_d1f8e7e835479174aeb3d08a2ded108a
#
_entry.id   d1f8e7e835479174aeb3d08a2ded108a
#
_cell.length_a   1.000
_cell.length_b   1.000
_cell.length_c   1.000
_cell.angle_alpha   90.00
_cell.angle_beta   90.00
_cell.angle_gamma   90.00
#
_symmetry.space_group_name_H-M   'P 1'
#
loop_
_entity.id
_entity.type
_entity.pdbx_description
1 polymer ?
#
loop_
_entity_poly.entity_id
_entity_poly.type
_entity_poly.pdbx_seq_one_letter_code
_entity_poly.pdbx_strand_id
1 'polypeptide(L)'
;MKRIYACLCIVAALLAVAFYSSFRVQMFAEDISDDIDHAMEAIREEDLTGARQALAEGADLCDRMREGMNHLLKTEDFTELEAALRAADGHLEWNAPEEAFGELRRAQVQVETLAWLARRIL
;
A
#
# COMPACT_ATOMS: atom_id res chain seq x y z
N MET A 1 -11.76 41.77 -8.94
CA MET A 1 -10.67 41.25 -8.10
C MET A 1 -11.09 40.11 -7.21
N LYS A 2 -12.31 40.09 -6.66
CA LYS A 2 -12.81 38.99 -5.83
C LYS A 2 -12.84 37.64 -6.57
N ARG A 3 -13.09 37.63 -7.89
CA ARG A 3 -13.13 36.42 -8.71
C ARG A 3 -11.76 35.75 -8.86
N ILE A 4 -10.70 36.57 -8.94
CA ILE A 4 -9.32 36.07 -9.07
C ILE A 4 -8.89 35.37 -7.77
N TYR A 5 -9.22 35.96 -6.62
CA TYR A 5 -8.93 35.37 -5.30
C TYR A 5 -9.69 34.05 -5.11
N ALA A 6 -10.97 34.02 -5.53
CA ALA A 6 -11.76 32.78 -5.45
C ALA A 6 -11.16 31.68 -6.31
N CYS A 7 -10.74 31.98 -7.55
CA CYS A 7 -10.07 31.02 -8.43
C CYS A 7 -8.75 30.54 -7.84
N LEU A 8 -7.95 31.46 -7.28
CA LEU A 8 -6.69 31.10 -6.62
C LEU A 8 -6.90 30.20 -5.41
N CYS A 9 -7.93 30.46 -4.62
CA CYS A 9 -8.27 29.62 -3.46
C CYS A 9 -8.68 28.21 -3.89
N ILE A 10 -9.48 28.09 -4.96
CA ILE A 10 -9.91 26.80 -5.49
C ILE A 10 -8.71 26.01 -6.00
N VAL A 11 -7.82 26.65 -6.78
CA VAL A 11 -6.61 26.00 -7.28
C VAL A 11 -5.71 25.57 -6.14
N ALA A 12 -5.51 26.44 -5.14
CA ALA A 12 -4.70 26.12 -3.96
C ALA A 12 -5.29 24.94 -3.19
N ALA A 13 -6.62 24.89 -3.03
CA ALA A 13 -7.29 23.77 -2.36
C ALA A 13 -7.11 22.46 -3.13
N LEU A 14 -7.26 22.50 -4.46
CA LEU A 14 -7.05 21.31 -5.31
C LEU A 14 -5.61 20.82 -5.24
N LEU A 15 -4.63 21.72 -5.27
CA LEU A 15 -3.23 21.36 -5.12
C LEU A 15 -2.95 20.76 -3.74
N ALA A 16 -3.51 21.33 -2.69
CA ALA A 16 -3.35 20.83 -1.33
C ALA A 16 -3.90 19.41 -1.20
N VAL A 17 -5.07 19.13 -1.79
CA VAL A 17 -5.66 17.79 -1.80
C VAL A 17 -4.77 16.82 -2.56
N ALA A 18 -4.26 17.22 -3.73
CA ALA A 18 -3.38 16.38 -4.54
C ALA A 18 -2.07 16.07 -3.79
N PHE A 19 -1.44 17.06 -3.18
CA PHE A 19 -0.24 16.85 -2.37
C PHE A 19 -0.49 15.93 -1.19
N TYR A 20 -1.60 16.15 -0.48
CA TYR A 20 -1.96 15.32 0.67
C TYR A 20 -2.19 13.87 0.27
N SER A 21 -2.92 13.64 -0.83
CA SER A 21 -3.18 12.30 -1.34
C SER A 21 -1.89 11.59 -1.75
N SER A 22 -1.01 12.28 -2.47
CA SER A 22 0.28 11.73 -2.88
C SER A 22 1.15 11.39 -1.68
N PHE A 23 1.21 12.28 -0.69
CA PHE A 23 1.96 12.08 0.54
C PHE A 23 1.45 10.84 1.29
N ARG A 24 0.13 10.70 1.40
CA ARG A 24 -0.47 9.53 2.06
C ARG A 24 -0.15 8.23 1.34
N VAL A 25 -0.21 8.23 0.00
CA VAL A 25 0.13 7.04 -0.79
C VAL A 25 1.61 6.68 -0.63
N GLN A 26 2.50 7.68 -0.61
CA GLN A 26 3.92 7.43 -0.40
C GLN A 26 4.20 6.85 0.98
N MET A 27 3.58 7.38 2.03
CA MET A 27 3.71 6.84 3.39
C MET A 27 3.14 5.43 3.48
N PHE A 28 1.99 5.20 2.85
CA PHE A 28 1.40 3.87 2.76
C PHE A 28 2.36 2.88 2.10
N ALA A 29 2.96 3.28 0.97
CA ALA A 29 3.89 2.43 0.23
C ALA A 29 5.12 2.08 1.08
N GLU A 30 5.65 3.04 1.83
CA GLU A 30 6.77 2.79 2.75
C GLU A 30 6.38 1.82 3.86
N ASP A 31 5.23 2.03 4.49
CA ASP A 31 4.76 1.18 5.58
C ASP A 31 4.49 -0.25 5.11
N ILE A 32 3.85 -0.40 3.95
CA ILE A 32 3.60 -1.72 3.35
C ILE A 32 4.92 -2.40 2.96
N SER A 33 5.85 -1.64 2.39
CA SER A 33 7.17 -2.17 2.03
C SER A 33 7.89 -2.70 3.25
N ASP A 34 7.83 -1.98 4.37
CA ASP A 34 8.41 -2.42 5.65
C ASP A 34 7.74 -3.69 6.15
N ASP A 35 6.41 -3.77 6.10
CA ASP A 35 5.66 -4.96 6.51
C ASP A 35 6.03 -6.17 5.65
N ILE A 36 6.16 -5.98 4.33
CA ILE A 36 6.56 -7.05 3.40
C ILE A 36 7.98 -7.50 3.70
N ASP A 37 8.91 -6.57 3.92
CA ASP A 37 10.30 -6.88 4.23
C ASP A 37 10.40 -7.65 5.56
N HIS A 38 9.65 -7.24 6.57
CA HIS A 38 9.59 -7.96 7.85
C HIS A 38 9.06 -9.38 7.69
N ALA A 39 8.01 -9.54 6.87
CA ALA A 39 7.43 -10.85 6.60
C ALA A 39 8.44 -11.76 5.88
N MET A 40 9.13 -11.22 4.87
CA MET A 40 10.14 -11.98 4.12
C MET A 40 11.30 -12.39 5.01
N GLU A 41 11.78 -11.49 5.85
CA GLU A 41 12.85 -11.79 6.80
C GLU A 41 12.42 -12.83 7.82
N ALA A 42 11.20 -12.71 8.35
CA ALA A 42 10.64 -13.70 9.28
C ALA A 42 10.54 -15.09 8.64
N ILE A 43 10.17 -15.16 7.36
CA ILE A 43 10.15 -16.43 6.61
C ILE A 43 11.55 -17.04 6.53
N ARG A 44 12.57 -16.22 6.26
CA ARG A 44 13.97 -16.67 6.19
C ARG A 44 14.46 -17.22 7.54
N GLU A 45 13.99 -16.62 8.64
CA GLU A 45 14.34 -17.04 9.99
C GLU A 45 13.44 -18.17 10.52
N GLU A 46 12.54 -18.67 9.68
CA GLU A 46 11.57 -19.72 10.02
C GLU A 46 10.57 -19.29 11.10
N ASP A 47 10.40 -17.98 11.30
CA ASP A 47 9.40 -17.41 12.22
C ASP A 47 8.09 -17.17 11.47
N LEU A 48 7.30 -18.25 11.30
CA LEU A 48 6.03 -18.17 10.56
C LEU A 48 4.98 -17.33 11.29
N THR A 49 4.98 -17.34 12.62
CA THR A 49 4.06 -16.53 13.40
C THR A 49 4.32 -15.04 13.20
N GLY A 50 5.59 -14.63 13.25
CA GLY A 50 5.99 -13.24 12.98
C GLY A 50 5.68 -12.81 11.55
N ALA A 51 5.90 -13.69 10.58
CA ALA A 51 5.57 -13.43 9.18
C ALA A 51 4.06 -13.21 9.00
N ARG A 52 3.23 -14.08 9.58
CA ARG A 52 1.77 -13.97 9.49
C ARG A 52 1.25 -12.69 10.15
N GLN A 53 1.86 -12.29 11.27
CA GLN A 53 1.50 -11.05 11.95
C GLN A 53 1.81 -9.83 11.06
N ALA A 54 2.99 -9.80 10.44
CA ALA A 54 3.37 -8.70 9.53
C ALA A 54 2.41 -8.63 8.33
N LEU A 55 2.01 -9.77 7.76
CA LEU A 55 1.07 -9.81 6.65
C LEU A 55 -0.32 -9.34 7.05
N ALA A 56 -0.78 -9.69 8.25
CA ALA A 56 -2.07 -9.22 8.76
C ALA A 56 -2.07 -7.70 8.94
N GLU A 57 -1.00 -7.13 9.47
CA GLU A 57 -0.84 -5.68 9.61
C GLU A 57 -0.86 -4.99 8.25
N GLY A 58 -0.15 -5.55 7.26
CA GLY A 58 -0.13 -5.03 5.90
C GLY A 58 -1.50 -5.07 5.23
N ALA A 59 -2.24 -6.16 5.39
CA ALA A 59 -3.58 -6.31 4.84
C ALA A 59 -4.56 -5.32 5.48
N ASP A 60 -4.48 -5.12 6.79
CA ASP A 60 -5.30 -4.14 7.51
C ASP A 60 -4.99 -2.71 7.03
N LEU A 61 -3.73 -2.42 6.78
CA LEU A 61 -3.32 -1.10 6.26
C LEU A 61 -3.90 -0.87 4.87
N CYS A 62 -3.89 -1.88 3.99
CA CYS A 62 -4.53 -1.80 2.67
C CYS A 62 -6.03 -1.51 2.79
N ASP A 63 -6.71 -2.19 3.72
CA ASP A 63 -8.14 -2.03 3.93
C ASP A 63 -8.47 -0.60 4.40
N ARG A 64 -7.71 -0.08 5.34
CA ARG A 64 -7.88 1.30 5.84
C ARG A 64 -7.63 2.34 4.75
N MET A 65 -6.61 2.14 3.93
CA MET A 65 -6.33 3.05 2.82
C MET A 65 -7.43 3.03 1.77
N ARG A 66 -7.94 1.83 1.45
CA ARG A 66 -9.03 1.68 0.49
C ARG A 66 -10.27 2.45 0.96
N GLU A 67 -10.63 2.35 2.23
CA GLU A 67 -11.77 3.07 2.80
C GLU A 67 -11.57 4.58 2.79
N GLY A 68 -10.37 5.03 3.14
CA GLY A 68 -10.07 6.46 3.23
C GLY A 68 -9.91 7.16 1.89
N MET A 69 -9.59 6.43 0.81
CA MET A 69 -9.25 7.00 -0.50
C MET A 69 -10.16 6.54 -1.63
N ASN A 70 -11.35 6.04 -1.32
CA ASN A 70 -12.31 5.50 -2.28
C ASN A 70 -12.64 6.43 -3.45
N HIS A 71 -12.50 7.74 -3.28
CA HIS A 71 -12.88 8.73 -4.30
C HIS A 71 -11.70 9.27 -5.10
N LEU A 72 -10.46 9.00 -4.67
CA LEU A 72 -9.26 9.65 -5.22
C LEU A 72 -8.34 8.71 -6.01
N LEU A 73 -8.41 7.41 -5.79
CA LEU A 73 -7.54 6.42 -6.43
C LEU A 73 -8.33 5.16 -6.81
N LYS A 74 -7.80 4.41 -7.77
CA LYS A 74 -8.38 3.13 -8.14
C LYS A 74 -8.27 2.15 -6.97
N THR A 75 -9.40 1.73 -6.45
CA THR A 75 -9.48 0.77 -5.35
C THR A 75 -8.94 -0.61 -5.75
N GLU A 76 -8.90 -0.91 -7.05
CA GLU A 76 -8.40 -2.19 -7.58
C GLU A 76 -6.95 -2.46 -7.17
N ASP A 77 -6.08 -1.44 -7.22
CA ASP A 77 -4.67 -1.59 -6.86
C ASP A 77 -4.49 -2.00 -5.40
N PHE A 78 -5.27 -1.39 -4.51
CA PHE A 78 -5.25 -1.75 -3.08
C PHE A 78 -5.85 -3.13 -2.84
N THR A 79 -6.90 -3.49 -3.58
CA THR A 79 -7.55 -4.79 -3.48
C THR A 79 -6.61 -5.90 -3.95
N GLU A 80 -5.89 -5.70 -5.05
CA GLU A 80 -4.91 -6.66 -5.56
C GLU A 80 -3.76 -6.84 -4.58
N LEU A 81 -3.26 -5.76 -4.01
CA LEU A 81 -2.19 -5.81 -3.01
C LEU A 81 -2.65 -6.56 -1.76
N GLU A 82 -3.84 -6.25 -1.26
CA GLU A 82 -4.42 -6.96 -0.12
C GLU A 82 -4.58 -8.44 -0.42
N ALA A 83 -5.08 -8.78 -1.62
CA ALA A 83 -5.25 -10.17 -2.04
C ALA A 83 -3.91 -10.90 -2.07
N ALA A 84 -2.84 -10.27 -2.54
CA ALA A 84 -1.50 -10.87 -2.54
C ALA A 84 -1.00 -11.13 -1.12
N LEU A 85 -1.21 -10.20 -0.20
CA LEU A 85 -0.81 -10.37 1.20
C LEU A 85 -1.60 -11.50 1.88
N ARG A 86 -2.91 -11.58 1.62
CA ARG A 86 -3.75 -12.65 2.16
C ARG A 86 -3.41 -14.01 1.55
N ALA A 87 -3.07 -14.05 0.26
CA ALA A 87 -2.61 -15.28 -0.39
C ALA A 87 -1.30 -15.75 0.21
N ALA A 88 -0.36 -14.84 0.49
CA ALA A 88 0.89 -15.18 1.15
C ALA A 88 0.63 -15.75 2.55
N ASP A 89 -0.27 -15.14 3.32
CA ASP A 89 -0.66 -15.66 4.64
C ASP A 89 -1.27 -17.07 4.53
N GLY A 90 -2.13 -17.29 3.54
CA GLY A 90 -2.70 -18.61 3.27
C GLY A 90 -1.64 -19.65 2.96
N HIS A 91 -0.63 -19.32 2.17
CA HIS A 91 0.49 -20.22 1.89
C HIS A 91 1.28 -20.56 3.16
N LEU A 92 1.47 -19.60 4.05
CA LEU A 92 2.14 -19.84 5.34
C LEU A 92 1.29 -20.73 6.24
N GLU A 93 -0.02 -20.57 6.23
CA GLU A 93 -0.94 -21.43 6.99
C GLU A 93 -0.83 -22.89 6.56
N TRP A 94 -0.64 -23.14 5.25
CA TRP A 94 -0.45 -24.47 4.69
C TRP A 94 1.01 -24.91 4.65
N ASN A 95 1.88 -24.20 5.36
CA ASN A 95 3.31 -24.51 5.44
C ASN A 95 4.01 -24.51 4.08
N ALA A 96 3.70 -23.52 3.26
CA ALA A 96 4.28 -23.31 1.92
C ALA A 96 5.04 -21.99 1.87
N PRO A 97 6.19 -21.85 2.57
CA PRO A 97 6.91 -20.57 2.66
C PRO A 97 7.49 -20.09 1.33
N GLU A 98 7.84 -21.00 0.42
CA GLU A 98 8.40 -20.61 -0.88
C GLU A 98 7.35 -19.92 -1.74
N GLU A 99 6.12 -20.42 -1.76
CA GLU A 99 5.00 -19.83 -2.47
C GLU A 99 4.61 -18.48 -1.85
N ALA A 100 4.62 -18.40 -0.52
CA ALA A 100 4.38 -17.14 0.18
C ALA A 100 5.43 -16.10 -0.19
N PHE A 101 6.70 -16.49 -0.26
CA PHE A 101 7.79 -15.60 -0.65
C PHE A 101 7.61 -15.07 -2.07
N GLY A 102 7.17 -15.93 -3.00
CA GLY A 102 6.86 -15.53 -4.37
C GLY A 102 5.73 -14.49 -4.45
N GLU A 103 4.67 -14.68 -3.67
CA GLU A 103 3.57 -13.70 -3.60
C GLU A 103 4.03 -12.37 -3.01
N LEU A 104 4.92 -12.39 -2.01
CA LEU A 104 5.46 -11.18 -1.41
C LEU A 104 6.35 -10.41 -2.39
N ARG A 105 7.09 -11.08 -3.24
CA ARG A 105 7.86 -10.42 -4.30
C ARG A 105 6.96 -9.70 -5.29
N ARG A 106 5.83 -10.31 -5.67
CA ARG A 106 4.82 -9.65 -6.51
C ARG A 106 4.24 -8.43 -5.81
N ALA A 107 3.95 -8.55 -4.52
CA ALA A 107 3.44 -7.44 -3.73
C ALA A 107 4.44 -6.28 -3.68
N GLN A 108 5.73 -6.56 -3.55
CA GLN A 108 6.77 -5.52 -3.60
C GLN A 108 6.75 -4.75 -4.92
N VAL A 109 6.61 -5.44 -6.05
CA VAL A 109 6.53 -4.80 -7.36
C VAL A 109 5.28 -3.91 -7.44
N GLN A 110 4.15 -4.37 -6.94
CA GLN A 110 2.91 -3.58 -6.90
C GLN A 110 3.07 -2.32 -6.04
N VAL A 111 3.72 -2.43 -4.88
CA VAL A 111 3.99 -1.28 -4.01
C VAL A 111 4.91 -0.27 -4.69
N GLU A 112 5.96 -0.73 -5.33
CA GLU A 112 6.88 0.14 -6.08
C GLU A 112 6.15 0.87 -7.21
N THR A 113 5.25 0.18 -7.90
CA THR A 113 4.43 0.77 -8.97
C THR A 113 3.52 1.86 -8.41
N LEU A 114 2.85 1.61 -7.28
CA LEU A 114 2.02 2.61 -6.62
C LEU A 114 2.82 3.83 -6.19
N ALA A 115 3.99 3.63 -5.61
CA ALA A 115 4.86 4.71 -5.17
C ALA A 115 5.34 5.54 -6.37
N TRP A 116 5.69 4.89 -7.47
CA TRP A 116 6.11 5.55 -8.69
C TRP A 116 4.99 6.39 -9.31
N LEU A 117 3.77 5.83 -9.38
CA LEU A 117 2.60 6.55 -9.89
C LEU A 117 2.29 7.77 -9.02
N ALA A 118 2.36 7.64 -7.71
CA ALA A 118 2.12 8.74 -6.77
C ALA A 118 3.12 9.88 -6.97
N ARG A 119 4.38 9.55 -7.22
CA ARG A 119 5.42 10.56 -7.49
C ARG A 119 5.21 11.26 -8.83
N ARG A 120 4.65 10.57 -9.81
CA ARG A 120 4.49 11.10 -11.17
C ARG A 120 3.28 12.00 -11.33
N ILE A 121 2.26 11.86 -10.49
CA ILE A 121 1.08 12.72 -10.47
C ILE A 121 1.43 14.15 -10.00
N LEU A 122 2.53 14.29 -9.30
CA LEU A 122 3.09 15.57 -8.86
C LEU A 122 4.31 15.94 -9.67
#